data_d93b10c48d740c5ae46b7783394ea9f5
#
_entry.id   d93b10c48d740c5ae46b7783394ea9f5
#
_cell.length_a   1.000
_cell.length_b   1.000
_cell.length_c   1.000
_cell.angle_alpha   90.00
_cell.angle_beta   90.00
_cell.angle_gamma   90.00
#
_symmetry.space_group_name_H-M   'P 1'
#
loop_
_entity.id
_entity.type
_entity.pdbx_description
1 polymer ?
#
loop_
_entity_poly.entity_id
_entity_poly.type
_entity_poly.pdbx_seq_one_letter_code
_entity_poly.pdbx_strand_id
1 'polypeptide(L)'
;GIEHVGNSYHSLQDKEFSGYLTNAAASNADVLLILNFSQQSIDTLRQAVSFGLKRKMKIVVAWSAGLDQFATLGPDICEDVFFGVQYWHGHDAPANRAFVALNREVNRATPTYFTAADFAVTSMMLDAVRRANTTDPKRVAQTLESMKWAGITGDEEMRAFDHQVSKNYFLMRGKAKAKMRDADDFAEVVSFGKS
;
A
#
# COMPACT_ATOMS: atom_id res chain seq x y z
N GLY A 1 -11.68 -3.18 -23.71
CA GLY A 1 -11.88 -3.91 -22.46
C GLY A 1 -10.61 -4.65 -22.04
N ILE A 2 -10.59 -5.21 -20.85
CA ILE A 2 -9.49 -6.05 -20.35
C ILE A 2 -9.94 -7.50 -20.55
N GLU A 3 -9.04 -8.33 -21.14
CA GLU A 3 -9.24 -9.76 -21.26
C GLU A 3 -8.50 -10.47 -20.13
N HIS A 4 -9.19 -11.38 -19.44
CA HIS A 4 -8.58 -12.26 -18.44
C HIS A 4 -8.01 -13.50 -19.13
N VAL A 5 -6.67 -13.58 -19.19
CA VAL A 5 -5.95 -14.65 -19.91
C VAL A 5 -5.78 -15.92 -19.07
N GLY A 6 -5.68 -15.78 -17.74
CA GLY A 6 -5.55 -16.91 -16.83
C GLY A 6 -5.17 -16.49 -15.42
N ASN A 7 -5.25 -17.44 -14.50
CA ASN A 7 -4.83 -17.27 -13.11
C ASN A 7 -4.17 -18.54 -12.56
N SER A 8 -3.39 -18.36 -11.50
CA SER A 8 -2.77 -19.44 -10.77
C SER A 8 -2.97 -19.24 -9.27
N TYR A 9 -3.27 -20.31 -8.57
CA TYR A 9 -3.39 -20.31 -7.10
C TYR A 9 -2.23 -21.08 -6.50
N HIS A 10 -1.74 -20.64 -5.37
CA HIS A 10 -0.65 -21.29 -4.66
C HIS A 10 -0.97 -21.40 -3.16
N SER A 11 -0.22 -22.26 -2.46
CA SER A 11 -0.32 -22.40 -1.02
C SER A 11 0.32 -21.21 -0.30
N LEU A 12 -0.18 -20.86 0.88
CA LEU A 12 0.47 -19.90 1.79
C LEU A 12 1.85 -20.38 2.28
N GLN A 13 2.18 -21.66 2.07
CA GLN A 13 3.49 -22.24 2.41
C GLN A 13 4.49 -22.20 1.24
N ASP A 14 4.03 -21.84 0.02
CA ASP A 14 4.90 -21.81 -1.15
C ASP A 14 5.92 -20.65 -1.03
N LYS A 15 7.16 -20.97 -1.37
CA LYS A 15 8.29 -20.02 -1.44
C LYS A 15 8.88 -19.96 -2.84
N GLU A 16 8.50 -20.91 -3.69
CA GLU A 16 8.99 -21.06 -5.04
C GLU A 16 7.84 -20.83 -6.02
N PHE A 17 8.00 -19.86 -6.90
CA PHE A 17 6.96 -19.39 -7.82
C PHE A 17 7.32 -19.60 -9.29
N SER A 18 8.46 -20.23 -9.60
CA SER A 18 8.98 -20.39 -10.97
C SER A 18 7.99 -21.04 -11.92
N GLY A 19 7.29 -22.09 -11.50
CA GLY A 19 6.29 -22.77 -12.32
C GLY A 19 5.12 -21.84 -12.70
N TYR A 20 4.61 -21.08 -11.75
CA TYR A 20 3.53 -20.10 -11.98
C TYR A 20 3.99 -18.98 -12.92
N LEU A 21 5.21 -18.47 -12.71
CA LEU A 21 5.78 -17.41 -13.52
C LEU A 21 6.13 -17.85 -14.95
N THR A 22 6.54 -19.12 -15.12
CA THR A 22 6.76 -19.71 -16.45
C THR A 22 5.45 -19.80 -17.23
N ASN A 23 4.35 -20.22 -16.58
CA ASN A 23 3.03 -20.24 -17.20
C ASN A 23 2.55 -18.83 -17.57
N ALA A 24 2.75 -17.86 -16.68
CA ALA A 24 2.46 -16.45 -16.98
C ALA A 24 3.27 -15.93 -18.17
N ALA A 25 4.56 -16.27 -18.25
CA ALA A 25 5.43 -15.89 -19.38
C ALA A 25 4.98 -16.49 -20.72
N ALA A 26 4.37 -17.68 -20.70
CA ALA A 26 3.88 -18.38 -21.87
C ALA A 26 2.47 -17.92 -22.32
N SER A 27 1.74 -17.20 -21.48
CA SER A 27 0.36 -16.78 -21.75
C SER A 27 0.23 -15.62 -22.73
N ASN A 28 1.33 -14.94 -23.08
CA ASN A 28 1.36 -13.70 -23.87
C ASN A 28 0.51 -12.56 -23.29
N ALA A 29 0.28 -12.56 -21.97
CA ALA A 29 -0.43 -11.48 -21.29
C ALA A 29 0.41 -10.20 -21.27
N ASP A 30 -0.23 -9.04 -21.41
CA ASP A 30 0.42 -7.72 -21.32
C ASP A 30 0.72 -7.31 -19.87
N VAL A 31 -0.02 -7.87 -18.92
CA VAL A 31 0.03 -7.52 -17.49
C VAL A 31 0.07 -8.77 -16.63
N LEU A 32 1.03 -8.82 -15.70
CA LEU A 32 1.04 -9.75 -14.57
C LEU A 32 0.52 -9.04 -13.32
N LEU A 33 -0.63 -9.49 -12.81
CA LEU A 33 -1.19 -9.01 -11.55
C LEU A 33 -0.79 -9.97 -10.41
N ILE A 34 -0.01 -9.49 -9.46
CA ILE A 34 0.42 -10.22 -8.26
C ILE A 34 -0.54 -9.88 -7.12
N LEU A 35 -1.29 -10.88 -6.63
CA LEU A 35 -2.24 -10.74 -5.52
C LEU A 35 -1.69 -11.33 -4.21
N ASN A 36 -0.42 -11.72 -4.20
CA ASN A 36 0.26 -12.28 -3.05
C ASN A 36 0.43 -11.24 -1.94
N PHE A 37 0.52 -11.72 -0.71
CA PHE A 37 0.63 -10.87 0.47
C PHE A 37 1.99 -11.07 1.17
N SER A 38 2.48 -10.02 1.84
CA SER A 38 3.66 -10.05 2.72
C SER A 38 4.91 -10.62 2.01
N GLN A 39 5.63 -11.57 2.63
CA GLN A 39 6.86 -12.15 2.11
C GLN A 39 6.67 -12.81 0.74
N GLN A 40 5.53 -13.46 0.51
CA GLN A 40 5.26 -14.09 -0.79
C GLN A 40 5.17 -13.07 -1.93
N SER A 41 4.65 -11.87 -1.67
CA SER A 41 4.65 -10.78 -2.66
C SER A 41 6.09 -10.36 -3.03
N ILE A 42 6.98 -10.28 -2.04
CA ILE A 42 8.40 -9.96 -2.22
C ILE A 42 9.09 -11.05 -3.05
N ASP A 43 8.90 -12.32 -2.66
CA ASP A 43 9.57 -13.46 -3.30
C ASP A 43 9.07 -13.66 -4.74
N THR A 44 7.75 -13.54 -4.96
CA THR A 44 7.17 -13.63 -6.31
C THR A 44 7.70 -12.53 -7.21
N LEU A 45 7.76 -11.28 -6.73
CA LEU A 45 8.25 -10.17 -7.53
C LEU A 45 9.74 -10.32 -7.85
N ARG A 46 10.58 -10.73 -6.87
CA ARG A 46 11.99 -11.02 -7.12
C ARG A 46 12.19 -12.08 -8.21
N GLN A 47 11.44 -13.19 -8.10
CA GLN A 47 11.50 -14.26 -9.10
C GLN A 47 10.99 -13.77 -10.45
N ALA A 48 9.88 -13.04 -10.52
CA ALA A 48 9.36 -12.47 -11.76
C ALA A 48 10.38 -11.57 -12.47
N VAL A 49 11.09 -10.74 -11.72
CA VAL A 49 12.14 -9.89 -12.27
C VAL A 49 13.34 -10.70 -12.73
N SER A 50 13.78 -11.71 -11.96
CA SER A 50 14.90 -12.59 -12.32
C SER A 50 14.62 -13.41 -13.58
N PHE A 51 13.36 -13.82 -13.81
CA PHE A 51 12.90 -14.45 -15.06
C PHE A 51 12.73 -13.47 -16.23
N GLY A 52 13.00 -12.19 -16.01
CA GLY A 52 12.95 -11.18 -17.05
C GLY A 52 11.52 -10.78 -17.46
N LEU A 53 10.50 -11.06 -16.64
CA LEU A 53 9.11 -10.74 -16.95
C LEU A 53 8.85 -9.24 -17.11
N LYS A 54 9.60 -8.37 -16.41
CA LYS A 54 9.54 -6.91 -16.60
C LYS A 54 9.77 -6.45 -18.05
N ARG A 55 10.48 -7.24 -18.86
CA ARG A 55 10.74 -6.94 -20.27
C ARG A 55 9.61 -7.39 -21.19
N LYS A 56 8.74 -8.28 -20.71
CA LYS A 56 7.68 -8.89 -21.50
C LYS A 56 6.31 -8.31 -21.19
N MET A 57 6.07 -7.95 -19.93
CA MET A 57 4.76 -7.51 -19.45
C MET A 57 4.91 -6.45 -18.36
N LYS A 58 3.87 -5.67 -18.13
CA LYS A 58 3.77 -4.79 -16.97
C LYS A 58 3.49 -5.63 -15.73
N ILE A 59 4.17 -5.33 -14.63
CA ILE A 59 3.93 -6.03 -13.35
C ILE A 59 3.18 -5.07 -12.42
N VAL A 60 2.09 -5.56 -11.85
CA VAL A 60 1.27 -4.85 -10.88
C VAL A 60 1.18 -5.70 -9.60
N VAL A 61 1.64 -5.17 -8.50
CA VAL A 61 1.43 -5.72 -7.16
C VAL A 61 0.20 -5.04 -6.58
N ALA A 62 -0.91 -5.77 -6.46
CA ALA A 62 -2.22 -5.19 -6.12
C ALA A 62 -2.25 -4.61 -4.70
N TRP A 63 -1.50 -5.21 -3.77
CA TRP A 63 -1.33 -4.70 -2.42
C TRP A 63 0.15 -4.76 -2.02
N SER A 64 0.66 -3.65 -1.53
CA SER A 64 2.04 -3.50 -1.08
C SER A 64 2.09 -2.82 0.29
N ALA A 65 3.01 -3.25 1.13
CA ALA A 65 3.34 -2.58 2.39
C ALA A 65 4.07 -1.22 2.17
N GLY A 66 4.19 -0.75 0.94
CA GLY A 66 4.81 0.53 0.62
C GLY A 66 6.30 0.54 0.94
N LEU A 67 6.76 1.53 1.73
CA LEU A 67 8.17 1.78 1.98
C LEU A 67 8.93 0.55 2.49
N ASP A 68 8.35 -0.24 3.39
CA ASP A 68 8.99 -1.45 3.93
C ASP A 68 9.29 -2.47 2.83
N GLN A 69 8.33 -2.68 1.94
CA GLN A 69 8.51 -3.61 0.82
C GLN A 69 9.49 -3.07 -0.20
N PHE A 70 9.45 -1.77 -0.50
CA PHE A 70 10.37 -1.14 -1.45
C PHE A 70 11.81 -1.19 -0.94
N ALA A 71 12.04 -0.88 0.33
CA ALA A 71 13.36 -0.97 0.94
C ALA A 71 13.92 -2.41 0.92
N THR A 72 13.04 -3.41 1.15
CA THR A 72 13.42 -4.83 1.10
C THR A 72 13.75 -5.32 -0.32
N LEU A 73 13.02 -4.83 -1.33
CA LEU A 73 13.22 -5.20 -2.74
C LEU A 73 14.40 -4.47 -3.38
N GLY A 74 14.57 -3.21 -3.03
CA GLY A 74 15.52 -2.31 -3.66
C GLY A 74 15.00 -1.67 -4.95
N PRO A 75 15.61 -0.55 -5.38
CA PRO A 75 15.13 0.24 -6.51
C PRO A 75 15.18 -0.53 -7.84
N ASP A 76 16.17 -1.38 -8.06
CA ASP A 76 16.34 -2.10 -9.33
C ASP A 76 15.17 -3.09 -9.60
N ILE A 77 14.64 -3.71 -8.54
CA ILE A 77 13.46 -4.57 -8.63
C ILE A 77 12.19 -3.74 -8.76
N CYS A 78 12.07 -2.66 -7.98
CA CYS A 78 10.88 -1.82 -7.95
C CYS A 78 10.69 -0.96 -9.22
N GLU A 79 11.77 -0.59 -9.91
CA GLU A 79 11.71 0.26 -11.11
C GLU A 79 10.67 -0.23 -12.11
N ASP A 80 9.76 0.67 -12.53
CA ASP A 80 8.67 0.43 -13.49
C ASP A 80 7.65 -0.65 -13.09
N VAL A 81 7.69 -1.13 -11.85
CA VAL A 81 6.63 -1.96 -11.28
C VAL A 81 5.56 -1.07 -10.67
N PHE A 82 4.29 -1.43 -10.83
CA PHE A 82 3.16 -0.73 -10.24
C PHE A 82 2.75 -1.38 -8.92
N PHE A 83 2.39 -0.55 -7.93
CA PHE A 83 2.04 -1.01 -6.59
C PHE A 83 0.78 -0.30 -6.09
N GLY A 84 -0.20 -1.07 -5.64
CA GLY A 84 -1.31 -0.54 -4.83
C GLY A 84 -0.86 -0.39 -3.38
N VAL A 85 -0.91 0.83 -2.82
CA VAL A 85 -0.53 1.10 -1.44
C VAL A 85 -1.60 1.87 -0.70
N GLN A 86 -1.73 1.62 0.59
CA GLN A 86 -2.73 2.26 1.46
C GLN A 86 -2.23 3.53 2.14
N TYR A 87 -0.95 3.79 2.08
CA TYR A 87 -0.31 4.96 2.66
C TYR A 87 0.98 5.29 1.91
N TRP A 88 1.23 6.59 1.72
CA TRP A 88 2.48 7.09 1.18
C TRP A 88 2.94 8.33 1.95
N HIS A 89 4.14 8.29 2.51
CA HIS A 89 4.70 9.38 3.32
C HIS A 89 4.86 10.70 2.55
N GLY A 90 5.04 10.62 1.24
CA GLY A 90 5.13 11.80 0.35
C GLY A 90 3.78 12.38 -0.10
N HIS A 91 2.64 11.87 0.40
CA HIS A 91 1.32 12.43 0.08
C HIS A 91 1.16 13.83 0.69
N ASP A 92 0.75 14.79 -0.15
CA ASP A 92 0.62 16.19 0.24
C ASP A 92 -0.73 16.50 0.90
N ALA A 93 -0.95 15.96 2.11
CA ALA A 93 -2.03 16.34 3.01
C ALA A 93 -1.46 16.98 4.27
N PRO A 94 -2.09 18.04 4.82
CA PRO A 94 -1.58 18.73 6.02
C PRO A 94 -1.37 17.77 7.21
N ALA A 95 -2.33 16.88 7.47
CA ALA A 95 -2.23 15.89 8.54
C ALA A 95 -1.07 14.91 8.30
N ASN A 96 -0.83 14.50 7.04
CA ASN A 96 0.30 13.64 6.71
C ASN A 96 1.64 14.34 6.93
N ARG A 97 1.79 15.59 6.50
CA ARG A 97 3.03 16.34 6.73
C ARG A 97 3.36 16.47 8.22
N ALA A 98 2.35 16.77 9.04
CA ALA A 98 2.51 16.84 10.50
C ALA A 98 2.90 15.49 11.11
N PHE A 99 2.23 14.40 10.68
CA PHE A 99 2.55 13.04 11.12
C PHE A 99 3.96 12.62 10.71
N VAL A 100 4.37 12.86 9.47
CA VAL A 100 5.73 12.52 9.00
C VAL A 100 6.80 13.28 9.81
N ALA A 101 6.56 14.57 10.08
CA ALA A 101 7.48 15.37 10.90
C ALA A 101 7.59 14.81 12.32
N LEU A 102 6.46 14.52 12.97
CA LEU A 102 6.41 13.93 14.30
C LEU A 102 7.11 12.56 14.35
N ASN A 103 6.83 11.69 13.37
CA ASN A 103 7.45 10.36 13.33
C ASN A 103 8.97 10.45 13.17
N ARG A 104 9.46 11.36 12.33
CA ARG A 104 10.90 11.60 12.16
C ARG A 104 11.56 12.16 13.42
N GLU A 105 10.86 12.99 14.18
CA GLU A 105 11.34 13.52 15.46
C GLU A 105 11.46 12.40 16.50
N VAL A 106 10.41 11.59 16.66
CA VAL A 106 10.31 10.58 17.72
C VAL A 106 11.08 9.31 17.37
N ASN A 107 10.88 8.76 16.16
CA ASN A 107 11.38 7.46 15.75
C ASN A 107 12.66 7.55 14.90
N ARG A 108 13.10 8.77 14.52
CA ARG A 108 14.26 9.00 13.65
C ARG A 108 14.19 8.29 12.30
N ALA A 109 12.97 8.04 11.80
CA ALA A 109 12.70 7.30 10.58
C ALA A 109 11.52 7.90 9.81
N THR A 110 11.46 7.67 8.51
CA THR A 110 10.27 7.92 7.70
C THR A 110 9.18 6.91 8.07
N PRO A 111 7.92 7.33 8.28
CA PRO A 111 6.87 6.41 8.68
C PRO A 111 6.55 5.40 7.58
N THR A 112 6.38 4.15 7.98
CA THR A 112 5.94 3.05 7.13
C THR A 112 4.42 2.94 7.12
N TYR A 113 3.88 2.02 6.31
CA TYR A 113 2.45 1.71 6.32
C TYR A 113 1.96 1.29 7.72
N PHE A 114 2.71 0.44 8.42
CA PHE A 114 2.29 -0.05 9.74
C PHE A 114 2.25 1.08 10.77
N THR A 115 3.30 1.89 10.85
CA THR A 115 3.33 3.07 11.74
C THR A 115 2.20 4.05 11.43
N ALA A 116 1.91 4.25 10.13
CA ALA A 116 0.83 5.12 9.70
C ALA A 116 -0.56 4.56 10.05
N ALA A 117 -0.76 3.25 9.91
CA ALA A 117 -2.01 2.59 10.25
C ALA A 117 -2.30 2.69 11.75
N ASP A 118 -1.30 2.41 12.60
CA ASP A 118 -1.44 2.51 14.05
C ASP A 118 -1.74 3.94 14.51
N PHE A 119 -1.03 4.92 13.94
CA PHE A 119 -1.28 6.33 14.23
C PHE A 119 -2.70 6.74 13.81
N ALA A 120 -3.13 6.37 12.61
CA ALA A 120 -4.45 6.74 12.08
C ALA A 120 -5.59 6.13 12.91
N VAL A 121 -5.52 4.82 13.19
CA VAL A 121 -6.53 4.11 13.99
C VAL A 121 -6.60 4.66 15.41
N THR A 122 -5.46 4.86 16.06
CA THR A 122 -5.42 5.39 17.42
C THR A 122 -5.97 6.82 17.48
N SER A 123 -5.58 7.68 16.54
CA SER A 123 -6.06 9.05 16.47
C SER A 123 -7.56 9.12 16.24
N MET A 124 -8.09 8.30 15.33
CA MET A 124 -9.52 8.18 15.05
C MET A 124 -10.30 7.74 16.30
N MET A 125 -9.81 6.72 17.00
CA MET A 125 -10.45 6.22 18.23
C MET A 125 -10.46 7.28 19.34
N LEU A 126 -9.35 7.97 19.56
CA LEU A 126 -9.27 9.04 20.56
C LEU A 126 -10.18 10.23 20.22
N ASP A 127 -10.29 10.58 18.93
CA ASP A 127 -11.22 11.64 18.49
C ASP A 127 -12.68 11.24 18.69
N ALA A 128 -13.03 9.96 18.42
CA ALA A 128 -14.36 9.44 18.69
C ALA A 128 -14.72 9.45 20.19
N VAL A 129 -13.81 9.03 21.06
CA VAL A 129 -13.98 9.11 22.53
C VAL A 129 -14.19 10.56 22.98
N ARG A 130 -13.40 11.50 22.46
CA ARG A 130 -13.53 12.92 22.76
C ARG A 130 -14.88 13.48 22.32
N ARG A 131 -15.34 13.16 21.10
CA ARG A 131 -16.64 13.58 20.57
C ARG A 131 -17.80 12.96 21.34
N ALA A 132 -17.71 11.68 21.69
CA ALA A 132 -18.69 10.98 22.49
C ALA A 132 -18.77 11.46 23.94
N ASN A 133 -17.72 12.12 24.43
CA ASN A 133 -17.51 12.50 25.83
C ASN A 133 -17.70 11.33 26.80
N THR A 134 -17.24 10.12 26.41
CA THR A 134 -17.34 8.91 27.20
C THR A 134 -16.42 7.83 26.65
N THR A 135 -16.05 6.85 27.48
CA THR A 135 -15.32 5.64 27.07
C THR A 135 -16.26 4.43 26.91
N ASP A 136 -17.59 4.62 27.00
CA ASP A 136 -18.54 3.52 26.77
C ASP A 136 -18.42 3.02 25.31
N PRO A 137 -18.11 1.72 25.09
CA PRO A 137 -17.82 1.21 23.77
C PRO A 137 -18.96 1.38 22.75
N LYS A 138 -20.21 1.25 23.20
CA LYS A 138 -21.38 1.40 22.32
C LYS A 138 -21.53 2.83 21.84
N ARG A 139 -21.39 3.78 22.74
CA ARG A 139 -21.49 5.22 22.39
C ARG A 139 -20.33 5.67 21.53
N VAL A 140 -19.11 5.15 21.78
CA VAL A 140 -17.96 5.44 20.93
C VAL A 140 -18.17 4.85 19.54
N ALA A 141 -18.63 3.60 19.40
CA ALA A 141 -18.95 2.99 18.11
C ALA A 141 -20.01 3.77 17.33
N GLN A 142 -21.08 4.20 17.99
CA GLN A 142 -22.10 5.06 17.38
C GLN A 142 -21.56 6.41 16.92
N THR A 143 -20.60 6.96 17.65
CA THR A 143 -19.93 8.22 17.28
C THR A 143 -19.00 8.05 16.08
N LEU A 144 -18.39 6.88 15.94
CA LEU A 144 -17.59 6.55 14.76
C LEU A 144 -18.42 6.46 13.47
N GLU A 145 -19.67 5.99 13.56
CA GLU A 145 -20.56 5.88 12.41
C GLU A 145 -20.75 7.25 11.73
N SER A 146 -20.43 7.31 10.44
CA SER A 146 -20.46 8.54 9.62
C SER A 146 -19.51 9.67 10.09
N MET A 147 -18.57 9.37 11.01
CA MET A 147 -17.56 10.35 11.42
C MET A 147 -16.62 10.69 10.27
N LYS A 148 -16.41 11.98 10.06
CA LYS A 148 -15.49 12.53 9.06
C LYS A 148 -14.33 13.26 9.73
N TRP A 149 -13.15 13.14 9.14
CA TRP A 149 -11.96 13.83 9.65
C TRP A 149 -10.93 14.09 8.53
N ALA A 150 -10.04 15.04 8.78
CA ALA A 150 -8.87 15.25 7.94
C ALA A 150 -7.77 14.26 8.38
N GLY A 151 -7.67 13.14 7.68
CA GLY A 151 -6.72 12.08 7.97
C GLY A 151 -5.39 12.21 7.22
N ILE A 152 -4.50 11.26 7.47
CA ILE A 152 -3.16 11.24 6.85
C ILE A 152 -3.20 10.85 5.37
N THR A 153 -4.31 10.32 4.86
CA THR A 153 -4.50 10.07 3.43
C THR A 153 -5.39 11.12 2.75
N GLY A 154 -5.77 12.16 3.45
CA GLY A 154 -6.71 13.21 3.01
C GLY A 154 -8.01 13.17 3.81
N ASP A 155 -9.12 13.59 3.22
CA ASP A 155 -10.42 13.49 3.88
C ASP A 155 -10.87 12.04 4.00
N GLU A 156 -11.13 11.61 5.21
CA GLU A 156 -11.50 10.24 5.56
C GLU A 156 -12.87 10.21 6.24
N GLU A 157 -13.58 9.09 6.09
CA GLU A 157 -14.93 8.89 6.66
C GLU A 157 -15.12 7.44 7.09
N MET A 158 -15.68 7.22 8.27
CA MET A 158 -16.20 5.92 8.68
C MET A 158 -17.59 5.71 8.11
N ARG A 159 -17.77 4.75 7.22
CA ARG A 159 -19.10 4.43 6.66
C ARG A 159 -19.96 3.72 7.68
N ALA A 160 -21.19 4.21 7.91
CA ALA A 160 -22.07 3.64 8.91
C ALA A 160 -22.62 2.25 8.57
N PHE A 161 -22.74 1.92 7.26
CA PHE A 161 -23.42 0.69 6.83
C PHE A 161 -22.52 -0.56 6.90
N ASP A 162 -21.20 -0.42 6.84
CA ASP A 162 -20.23 -1.53 6.84
C ASP A 162 -19.02 -1.30 7.74
N HIS A 163 -18.98 -0.17 8.43
CA HIS A 163 -17.89 0.24 9.33
C HIS A 163 -16.51 0.26 8.69
N GLN A 164 -16.45 0.46 7.38
CA GLN A 164 -15.19 0.63 6.66
C GLN A 164 -14.81 2.12 6.58
N VAL A 165 -13.52 2.39 6.68
CA VAL A 165 -13.00 3.74 6.45
C VAL A 165 -12.82 3.99 4.97
N SER A 166 -13.59 4.93 4.42
CA SER A 166 -13.33 5.49 3.09
C SER A 166 -12.16 6.45 3.18
N LYS A 167 -11.07 6.15 2.46
CA LYS A 167 -9.82 6.91 2.44
C LYS A 167 -9.16 6.81 1.07
N ASN A 168 -8.12 7.60 0.84
CA ASN A 168 -7.35 7.48 -0.38
C ASN A 168 -6.44 6.24 -0.37
N TYR A 169 -6.44 5.55 -1.51
CA TYR A 169 -5.49 4.51 -1.90
C TYR A 169 -4.66 5.02 -3.06
N PHE A 170 -3.42 4.62 -3.15
CA PHE A 170 -2.46 5.14 -4.12
C PHE A 170 -2.02 4.04 -5.08
N LEU A 171 -2.01 4.35 -6.37
CA LEU A 171 -1.28 3.59 -7.37
C LEU A 171 0.10 4.25 -7.53
N MET A 172 1.13 3.50 -7.20
CA MET A 172 2.51 3.95 -7.25
C MET A 172 3.25 3.28 -8.40
N ARG A 173 4.27 3.94 -8.95
CA ARG A 173 5.24 3.34 -9.86
C ARG A 173 6.64 3.46 -9.27
N GLY A 174 7.36 2.35 -9.23
CA GLY A 174 8.74 2.33 -8.75
C GLY A 174 9.66 3.18 -9.63
N LYS A 175 10.56 3.92 -9.00
CA LYS A 175 11.55 4.80 -9.64
C LYS A 175 12.85 4.08 -9.93
N ALA A 176 13.53 4.48 -11.00
CA ALA A 176 14.94 4.17 -11.18
C ALA A 176 15.76 4.78 -10.04
N LYS A 177 16.80 4.08 -9.59
CA LYS A 177 17.70 4.54 -8.52
C LYS A 177 18.23 5.95 -8.76
N ALA A 178 18.57 6.27 -10.00
CA ALA A 178 19.09 7.59 -10.39
C ALA A 178 18.05 8.74 -10.27
N LYS A 179 16.75 8.41 -10.15
CA LYS A 179 15.65 9.38 -10.00
C LYS A 179 15.19 9.55 -8.56
N MET A 180 15.72 8.77 -7.63
CA MET A 180 15.42 8.90 -6.20
C MET A 180 16.11 10.16 -5.64
N ARG A 181 15.35 10.98 -4.92
CA ARG A 181 15.84 12.22 -4.29
C ARG A 181 16.52 11.96 -2.94
N ASP A 182 16.11 10.88 -2.27
CA ASP A 182 16.64 10.40 -1.00
C ASP A 182 16.46 8.89 -0.88
N ALA A 183 16.88 8.32 0.25
CA ALA A 183 16.88 6.87 0.49
C ALA A 183 15.48 6.25 0.53
N ASP A 184 14.42 7.05 0.75
CA ASP A 184 13.04 6.59 0.90
C ASP A 184 12.16 6.92 -0.33
N ASP A 185 12.72 7.59 -1.34
CA ASP A 185 11.99 8.06 -2.53
C ASP A 185 11.89 6.98 -3.63
N PHE A 186 11.48 5.77 -3.24
CA PHE A 186 11.43 4.58 -4.12
C PHE A 186 10.39 4.65 -5.24
N ALA A 187 9.34 5.45 -5.08
CA ALA A 187 8.22 5.42 -6.01
C ALA A 187 7.57 6.79 -6.18
N GLU A 188 6.86 6.96 -7.27
CA GLU A 188 6.03 8.13 -7.55
C GLU A 188 4.55 7.76 -7.56
N VAL A 189 3.70 8.68 -7.14
CA VAL A 189 2.24 8.53 -7.21
C VAL A 189 1.80 8.69 -8.67
N VAL A 190 1.18 7.66 -9.23
CA VAL A 190 0.58 7.69 -10.57
C VAL A 190 -0.85 8.22 -10.47
N SER A 191 -1.60 7.73 -9.50
CA SER A 191 -2.96 8.17 -9.21
C SER A 191 -3.34 7.81 -7.78
N PHE A 192 -4.37 8.44 -7.27
CA PHE A 192 -5.00 8.04 -6.02
C PHE A 192 -6.50 8.30 -6.08
N GLY A 193 -7.25 7.63 -5.21
CA GLY A 193 -8.70 7.78 -5.12
C GLY A 193 -9.27 7.10 -3.88
N LYS A 194 -10.50 7.46 -3.54
CA LYS A 194 -11.22 6.87 -2.41
C LYS A 194 -11.76 5.47 -2.72
N SER A 195 -11.79 4.63 -1.69
CA SER A 195 -12.51 3.34 -1.69
C SER A 195 -14.00 3.53 -1.49
#